data_928c238c6636a4d50e8439b0ffdf0381
#
_entry.id   928c238c6636a4d50e8439b0ffdf0381
#
_cell.length_a   1.000
_cell.length_b   1.000
_cell.length_c   1.000
_cell.angle_alpha   90.00
_cell.angle_beta   90.00
_cell.angle_gamma   90.00
#
_symmetry.space_group_name_H-M   'P 1'
#
loop_
_entity.id
_entity.type
_entity.pdbx_description
1 polymer ?
#
loop_
_entity_poly.entity_id
_entity_poly.type
_entity_poly.pdbx_seq_one_letter_code
_entity_poly.pdbx_strand_id
1 'polypeptide(L)'
;PIIDVLIFVNNINMVDTYNNSMLNSGYVAKGENGILGRRYFVKYAKDKINHLVHLHFYEKEDPKGLQELQFRDYLIENKTAFDRYLAVKVEASKKYKDMPEAYQNHKSTVIDAINIVNEYEYINYRFRGHTFD
;
A
#
# COMPACT_ATOMS: atom_id res chain seq x y z
N PRO A 1 -4.12 9.86 -11.79
CA PRO A 1 -3.30 9.02 -10.90
C PRO A 1 -3.58 9.34 -9.44
N ILE A 2 -3.60 8.32 -8.60
CA ILE A 2 -3.78 8.46 -7.15
C ILE A 2 -2.39 8.49 -6.51
N ILE A 3 -2.20 9.42 -5.57
CA ILE A 3 -0.95 9.48 -4.80
C ILE A 3 -1.14 8.63 -3.53
N ASP A 4 -0.33 7.61 -3.39
CA ASP A 4 -0.28 6.78 -2.17
C ASP A 4 0.89 7.24 -1.29
N VAL A 5 0.59 7.53 -0.03
CA VAL A 5 1.58 7.96 0.96
C VAL A 5 1.58 6.98 2.13
N LEU A 6 2.76 6.46 2.45
CA LEU A 6 2.98 5.58 3.60
C LEU A 6 3.61 6.39 4.73
N ILE A 7 2.99 6.35 5.90
CA ILE A 7 3.40 7.16 7.06
C ILE A 7 3.56 6.25 8.27
N PHE A 8 4.73 6.33 8.91
CA PHE A 8 5.01 5.59 10.14
C PHE A 8 4.89 6.52 11.35
N VAL A 9 4.21 6.05 12.38
CA VAL A 9 3.97 6.78 13.62
C VAL A 9 4.40 5.95 14.83
N ASN A 10 4.63 6.61 15.97
CA ASN A 10 5.00 5.91 17.21
C ASN A 10 3.80 5.18 17.84
N ASN A 11 2.62 5.77 17.77
CA ASN A 11 1.41 5.21 18.38
C ASN A 11 0.23 5.42 17.41
N ILE A 12 -0.28 4.33 16.88
CA ILE A 12 -1.36 4.37 15.88
C ILE A 12 -2.66 4.95 16.45
N ASN A 13 -2.93 4.76 17.73
CA ASN A 13 -4.14 5.30 18.37
C ASN A 13 -4.15 6.83 18.42
N MET A 14 -2.98 7.47 18.43
CA MET A 14 -2.88 8.93 18.36
C MET A 14 -3.39 9.49 17.04
N VAL A 15 -3.34 8.72 15.97
CA VAL A 15 -3.85 9.15 14.66
C VAL A 15 -5.35 9.46 14.75
N ASP A 16 -6.11 8.68 15.51
CA ASP A 16 -7.55 8.85 15.67
C ASP A 16 -7.91 10.23 16.28
N THR A 17 -7.02 10.78 17.10
CA THR A 17 -7.24 12.10 17.72
C THR A 17 -7.17 13.24 16.71
N TYR A 18 -6.60 13.02 15.54
CA TYR A 18 -6.47 14.00 14.46
C TYR A 18 -7.54 13.88 13.37
N ASN A 19 -8.52 12.97 13.50
CA ASN A 19 -9.52 12.73 12.46
C ASN A 19 -10.25 14.01 12.05
N ASN A 20 -10.65 14.88 13.00
CA ASN A 20 -11.33 16.13 12.70
C ASN A 20 -10.42 17.13 11.96
N SER A 21 -9.17 17.25 12.40
CA SER A 21 -8.19 18.12 11.73
C SER A 21 -7.90 17.63 10.31
N MET A 22 -7.84 16.34 10.12
CA MET A 22 -7.64 15.71 8.80
C MET A 22 -8.84 15.97 7.89
N LEU A 23 -10.05 15.86 8.42
CA LEU A 23 -11.28 16.15 7.68
C LEU A 23 -11.30 17.61 7.22
N ASN A 24 -10.91 18.55 8.07
CA ASN A 24 -10.79 19.96 7.73
C ASN A 24 -9.81 20.22 6.59
N SER A 25 -8.81 19.35 6.43
CA SER A 25 -7.84 19.39 5.33
C SER A 25 -8.26 18.57 4.10
N GLY A 26 -9.48 18.01 4.12
CA GLY A 26 -10.05 17.27 2.99
C GLY A 26 -9.78 15.77 3.02
N TYR A 27 -9.27 15.21 4.12
CA TYR A 27 -8.99 13.79 4.26
C TYR A 27 -10.05 13.12 5.12
N VAL A 28 -10.72 12.13 4.55
CA VAL A 28 -11.77 11.35 5.22
C VAL A 28 -11.18 10.13 5.88
N ALA A 29 -11.37 10.01 7.19
CA ALA A 29 -10.91 8.85 7.96
C ALA A 29 -11.74 7.61 7.64
N LYS A 30 -11.05 6.49 7.33
CA LYS A 30 -11.65 5.18 7.05
C LYS A 30 -11.31 4.15 8.12
N GLY A 31 -10.68 4.54 9.23
CA GLY A 31 -10.20 3.61 10.25
C GLY A 31 -9.20 2.61 9.68
N GLU A 32 -9.29 1.38 10.11
CA GLU A 32 -8.41 0.29 9.63
C GLU A 32 -8.70 -0.09 8.18
N ASN A 33 -9.92 0.07 7.74
CA ASN A 33 -10.39 -0.26 6.38
C ASN A 33 -9.95 -1.67 5.93
N GLY A 34 -10.13 -2.66 6.82
CA GLY A 34 -9.86 -4.07 6.54
C GLY A 34 -8.43 -4.55 6.84
N ILE A 35 -7.52 -3.69 7.27
CA ILE A 35 -6.17 -4.07 7.68
C ILE A 35 -5.93 -3.70 9.13
N LEU A 36 -5.82 -4.72 9.97
CA LEU A 36 -5.63 -4.56 11.43
C LEU A 36 -4.38 -3.70 11.72
N GLY A 37 -4.55 -2.70 12.58
CA GLY A 37 -3.46 -1.81 13.00
C GLY A 37 -3.17 -0.66 12.05
N ARG A 38 -3.82 -0.60 10.89
CA ARG A 38 -3.69 0.52 9.96
C ARG A 38 -4.66 1.65 10.32
N ARG A 39 -4.30 2.89 9.94
CA ARG A 39 -5.27 3.98 9.76
C ARG A 39 -5.18 4.47 8.33
N TYR A 40 -6.33 4.57 7.68
CA TYR A 40 -6.44 4.87 6.26
C TYR A 40 -7.28 6.11 6.05
N PHE A 41 -6.81 7.01 5.20
CA PHE A 41 -7.51 8.24 4.84
C PHE A 41 -7.57 8.39 3.34
N VAL A 42 -8.66 8.97 2.86
CA VAL A 42 -8.87 9.25 1.44
C VAL A 42 -9.15 10.74 1.25
N LYS A 43 -8.46 11.35 0.32
CA LYS A 43 -8.83 12.67 -0.19
C LYS A 43 -9.53 12.48 -1.52
N TYR A 44 -10.76 12.95 -1.59
CA TYR A 44 -11.58 12.87 -2.79
C TYR A 44 -11.38 14.10 -3.68
N ALA A 45 -11.59 13.92 -4.99
CA ALA A 45 -11.71 15.02 -5.93
C ALA A 45 -12.99 15.82 -5.69
N LYS A 46 -13.18 16.91 -6.42
CA LYS A 46 -14.36 17.78 -6.31
C LYS A 46 -15.66 17.04 -6.60
N ASP A 47 -15.64 15.98 -7.40
CA ASP A 47 -16.80 15.12 -7.71
C ASP A 47 -17.21 14.24 -6.52
N LYS A 48 -16.40 14.17 -5.45
CA LYS A 48 -16.60 13.34 -4.26
C LYS A 48 -16.68 11.83 -4.53
N ILE A 49 -16.23 11.41 -5.69
CA ILE A 49 -16.22 10.01 -6.14
C ILE A 49 -14.80 9.55 -6.40
N ASN A 50 -14.06 10.29 -7.23
CA ASN A 50 -12.67 9.94 -7.55
C ASN A 50 -11.72 10.27 -6.40
N HIS A 51 -10.76 9.38 -6.18
CA HIS A 51 -9.73 9.53 -5.14
C HIS A 51 -8.52 10.28 -5.71
N LEU A 52 -7.98 11.21 -4.93
CA LEU A 52 -6.75 11.93 -5.25
C LEU A 52 -5.56 11.43 -4.46
N VAL A 53 -5.75 11.16 -3.17
CA VAL A 53 -4.68 10.77 -2.26
C VAL A 53 -5.18 9.68 -1.32
N HIS A 54 -4.35 8.68 -1.09
CA HIS A 54 -4.51 7.69 -0.03
C HIS A 54 -3.37 7.85 0.98
N LEU A 55 -3.72 7.98 2.25
CA LEU A 55 -2.76 7.97 3.34
C LEU A 55 -2.87 6.66 4.09
N HIS A 56 -1.74 5.97 4.24
CA HIS A 56 -1.64 4.70 4.96
C HIS A 56 -0.74 4.90 6.18
N PHE A 57 -1.31 4.86 7.37
CA PHE A 57 -0.58 5.01 8.63
C PHE A 57 -0.38 3.64 9.28
N TYR A 58 0.85 3.38 9.70
CA TYR A 58 1.22 2.21 10.51
C TYR A 58 2.14 2.63 11.65
N GLU A 59 2.18 1.84 12.71
CA GLU A 59 3.24 1.99 13.71
C GLU A 59 4.59 1.63 13.10
N LYS A 60 5.66 2.23 13.61
CA LYS A 60 7.02 2.12 13.05
C LYS A 60 7.51 0.70 12.86
N GLU A 61 7.10 -0.24 13.71
CA GLU A 61 7.56 -1.64 13.67
C GLU A 61 6.48 -2.61 13.17
N ASP A 62 5.36 -2.10 12.69
CA ASP A 62 4.32 -2.95 12.15
C ASP A 62 4.82 -3.66 10.89
N PRO A 63 4.85 -5.01 10.89
CA PRO A 63 5.34 -5.78 9.73
C PRO A 63 4.58 -5.48 8.44
N LYS A 64 3.31 -5.13 8.53
CA LYS A 64 2.49 -4.81 7.35
C LYS A 64 2.95 -3.53 6.65
N GLY A 65 3.28 -2.49 7.43
CA GLY A 65 3.83 -1.26 6.88
C GLY A 65 5.22 -1.46 6.30
N LEU A 66 6.07 -2.22 6.98
CA LEU A 66 7.41 -2.56 6.49
C LEU A 66 7.33 -3.38 5.19
N GLN A 67 6.36 -4.29 5.07
CA GLN A 67 6.15 -5.06 3.86
C GLN A 67 5.72 -4.18 2.68
N GLU A 68 4.86 -3.19 2.89
CA GLU A 68 4.50 -2.22 1.84
C GLU A 68 5.73 -1.43 1.37
N LEU A 69 6.58 -1.02 2.29
CA LEU A 69 7.82 -0.32 1.96
C LEU A 69 8.78 -1.20 1.14
N GLN A 70 8.96 -2.44 1.55
CA GLN A 70 9.78 -3.41 0.83
C GLN A 70 9.23 -3.72 -0.57
N PHE A 71 7.93 -3.82 -0.70
CA PHE A 71 7.26 -4.01 -1.99
C PHE A 71 7.56 -2.87 -2.95
N ARG A 72 7.44 -1.63 -2.48
CA ARG A 72 7.78 -0.45 -3.27
C ARG A 72 9.25 -0.47 -3.71
N ASP A 73 10.15 -0.71 -2.77
CA ASP A 73 11.59 -0.71 -3.04
C ASP A 73 11.97 -1.82 -4.01
N TYR A 74 11.36 -3.00 -3.86
CA TYR A 74 11.57 -4.10 -4.79
C TYR A 74 11.15 -3.74 -6.22
N LEU A 75 10.00 -3.09 -6.39
CA LEU A 75 9.53 -2.66 -7.72
C LEU A 75 10.42 -1.57 -8.32
N ILE A 76 10.96 -0.67 -7.51
CA ILE A 76 11.89 0.38 -7.97
C ILE A 76 13.19 -0.27 -8.49
N GLU A 77 13.70 -1.26 -7.81
CA GLU A 77 14.97 -1.92 -8.15
C GLU A 77 14.84 -2.97 -9.25
N ASN A 78 13.63 -3.48 -9.49
CA ASN A 78 13.37 -4.57 -10.43
C ASN A 78 12.39 -4.16 -11.51
N LYS A 79 12.90 -3.59 -12.59
CA LYS A 79 12.10 -3.11 -13.72
C LYS A 79 11.19 -4.20 -14.31
N THR A 80 11.68 -5.43 -14.43
CA THR A 80 10.90 -6.56 -14.95
C THR A 80 9.69 -6.85 -14.06
N ALA A 81 9.87 -6.86 -12.74
CA ALA A 81 8.79 -7.06 -11.78
C ALA A 81 7.79 -5.89 -11.82
N PHE A 82 8.29 -4.67 -11.93
CA PHE A 82 7.46 -3.48 -12.07
C PHE A 82 6.61 -3.53 -13.35
N ASP A 83 7.21 -3.84 -14.49
CA ASP A 83 6.50 -3.91 -15.77
C ASP A 83 5.42 -5.00 -15.73
N ARG A 84 5.71 -6.15 -15.11
CA ARG A 84 4.74 -7.24 -14.93
C ARG A 84 3.58 -6.82 -14.03
N TYR A 85 3.88 -6.20 -12.91
CA TYR A 85 2.86 -5.68 -11.98
C TYR A 85 1.95 -4.66 -12.65
N LEU A 86 2.55 -3.71 -13.38
CA LEU A 86 1.83 -2.69 -14.11
C LEU A 86 0.90 -3.31 -15.18
N ALA A 87 1.40 -4.27 -15.95
CA ALA A 87 0.62 -4.96 -16.98
C ALA A 87 -0.59 -5.69 -16.38
N VAL A 88 -0.41 -6.40 -15.26
CA VAL A 88 -1.50 -7.08 -14.55
C VAL A 88 -2.51 -6.08 -14.01
N LYS A 89 -2.05 -4.98 -13.45
CA LYS A 89 -2.91 -3.91 -12.92
C LYS A 89 -3.78 -3.30 -14.03
N VAL A 90 -3.19 -2.99 -15.18
CA VAL A 90 -3.91 -2.45 -16.34
C VAL A 90 -4.92 -3.45 -16.89
N GLU A 91 -4.54 -4.71 -17.04
CA GLU A 91 -5.42 -5.78 -17.48
C GLU A 91 -6.59 -5.98 -16.53
N ALA A 92 -6.32 -6.05 -15.22
CA ALA A 92 -7.35 -6.19 -14.20
C ALA A 92 -8.32 -5.00 -14.19
N SER A 93 -7.83 -3.78 -14.37
CA SER A 93 -8.68 -2.59 -14.43
C SER A 93 -9.66 -2.61 -15.58
N LYS A 94 -9.29 -3.23 -16.70
CA LYS A 94 -10.18 -3.43 -17.86
C LYS A 94 -11.15 -4.58 -17.65
N LYS A 95 -10.65 -5.72 -17.15
CA LYS A 95 -11.43 -6.94 -16.95
C LYS A 95 -12.48 -6.80 -15.86
N TYR A 96 -12.14 -6.11 -14.77
CA TYR A 96 -12.98 -5.95 -13.58
C TYR A 96 -13.49 -4.53 -13.40
N LYS A 97 -13.66 -3.79 -14.48
CA LYS A 97 -14.04 -2.37 -14.48
C LYS A 97 -15.24 -2.07 -13.59
N ASP A 98 -16.26 -2.94 -13.62
CA ASP A 98 -17.51 -2.77 -12.85
C ASP A 98 -17.59 -3.76 -11.67
N MET A 99 -16.48 -4.38 -11.28
CA MET A 99 -16.39 -5.39 -10.22
C MET A 99 -15.25 -5.04 -9.24
N PRO A 100 -15.43 -4.04 -8.37
CA PRO A 100 -14.33 -3.56 -7.49
C PRO A 100 -13.78 -4.65 -6.56
N GLU A 101 -14.62 -5.56 -6.06
CA GLU A 101 -14.17 -6.65 -5.20
C GLU A 101 -13.31 -7.66 -5.96
N ALA A 102 -13.72 -8.05 -7.17
CA ALA A 102 -12.94 -8.94 -8.02
C ALA A 102 -11.60 -8.32 -8.41
N TYR A 103 -11.58 -7.02 -8.69
CA TYR A 103 -10.35 -6.29 -8.97
C TYR A 103 -9.39 -6.32 -7.77
N GLN A 104 -9.88 -6.05 -6.56
CA GLN A 104 -9.06 -6.05 -5.36
C GLN A 104 -8.53 -7.45 -5.04
N ASN A 105 -9.34 -8.49 -5.20
CA ASN A 105 -8.91 -9.87 -4.99
C ASN A 105 -7.80 -10.29 -5.96
N HIS A 106 -7.94 -9.95 -7.24
CA HIS A 106 -6.93 -10.24 -8.25
C HIS A 106 -5.62 -9.47 -7.97
N LYS A 107 -5.71 -8.20 -7.65
CA LYS A 107 -4.58 -7.35 -7.28
C LYS A 107 -3.84 -7.91 -6.06
N SER A 108 -4.55 -8.32 -5.01
CA SER A 108 -3.97 -8.90 -3.81
C SER A 108 -3.18 -10.16 -4.10
N THR A 109 -3.70 -11.05 -4.94
CA THR A 109 -3.01 -12.28 -5.34
C THR A 109 -1.67 -11.99 -6.01
N VAL A 110 -1.61 -11.00 -6.89
CA VAL A 110 -0.37 -10.60 -7.57
C VAL A 110 0.63 -9.97 -6.61
N ILE A 111 0.16 -9.11 -5.71
CA ILE A 111 1.00 -8.47 -4.67
C ILE A 111 1.60 -9.54 -3.76
N ASP A 112 0.81 -10.52 -3.32
CA ASP A 112 1.28 -11.61 -2.46
C ASP A 112 2.36 -12.45 -3.16
N ALA A 113 2.19 -12.76 -4.44
CA ALA A 113 3.18 -13.49 -5.22
C ALA A 113 4.50 -12.72 -5.34
N ILE A 114 4.45 -11.40 -5.56
CA ILE A 114 5.65 -10.55 -5.63
C ILE A 114 6.33 -10.45 -4.26
N ASN A 115 5.58 -10.35 -3.18
CA ASN A 115 6.13 -10.29 -1.83
C ASN A 115 6.86 -11.59 -1.45
N ILE A 116 6.35 -12.76 -1.86
CA ILE A 116 7.03 -14.05 -1.65
C ILE A 116 8.38 -14.07 -2.37
N VAL A 117 8.44 -13.63 -3.62
CA VAL A 117 9.69 -13.55 -4.39
C VAL A 117 10.66 -12.57 -3.74
N ASN A 118 10.19 -11.42 -3.29
CA ASN A 118 11.01 -10.42 -2.60
C ASN A 118 11.63 -10.98 -1.31
N GLU A 119 10.86 -11.68 -0.49
CA GLU A 119 11.36 -12.35 0.73
C GLU A 119 12.42 -13.39 0.40
N TYR A 120 12.21 -14.19 -0.63
CA TYR A 120 13.17 -15.19 -1.08
C TYR A 120 14.49 -14.55 -1.54
N GLU A 121 14.43 -13.50 -2.33
CA GLU A 121 15.62 -12.76 -2.77
C GLU A 121 16.36 -12.10 -1.61
N TYR A 122 15.62 -11.54 -0.65
CA TYR A 122 16.19 -10.96 0.57
C TYR A 122 16.97 -12.00 1.39
N ILE A 123 16.39 -13.18 1.60
CA ILE A 123 17.04 -14.29 2.31
C ILE A 123 18.30 -14.72 1.57
N ASN A 124 18.24 -14.91 0.26
CA ASN A 124 19.40 -15.29 -0.55
C ASN A 124 20.52 -14.26 -0.49
N TYR A 125 20.19 -12.99 -0.54
CA TYR A 125 21.15 -11.90 -0.41
C TYR A 125 21.86 -11.96 0.94
N ARG A 126 21.11 -12.17 2.01
CA ARG A 126 21.65 -12.26 3.38
C ARG A 126 22.59 -13.46 3.55
N PHE A 127 22.24 -14.60 3.00
CA PHE A 127 23.08 -15.81 3.05
C PHE A 127 24.38 -15.68 2.24
N ARG A 128 24.47 -14.73 1.34
CA ARG A 128 25.68 -14.44 0.58
C ARG A 128 26.67 -13.54 1.33
N GLY A 129 26.45 -13.29 2.61
CA GLY A 129 27.35 -12.51 3.46
C GLY A 129 27.15 -11.00 3.40
N HIS A 130 26.06 -10.54 2.85
CA HIS A 130 25.70 -9.13 2.89
C HIS A 130 24.97 -8.80 4.19
N THR A 131 25.28 -7.66 4.79
CA THR A 131 24.59 -7.16 5.98
C THR A 131 23.66 -6.02 5.59
N PHE A 132 22.44 -6.07 6.10
CA PHE A 132 21.51 -4.96 6.04
C PHE A 132 21.50 -4.26 7.39
N ASP A 133 21.83 -3.01 7.38
CA ASP A 133 21.76 -2.16 8.55
C ASP A 133 20.37 -1.52 8.70
#